data_d8062ab412e0cf4cbd78cb989132c41c
#
_entry.id   d8062ab412e0cf4cbd78cb989132c41c
#
_cell.length_a   1.000
_cell.length_b   1.000
_cell.length_c   1.000
_cell.angle_alpha   90.00
_cell.angle_beta   90.00
_cell.angle_gamma   90.00
#
_symmetry.space_group_name_H-M   'P 1'
#
loop_
_entity.id
_entity.type
_entity.pdbx_description
1 polymer ?
#
loop_
_entity_poly.entity_id
_entity_poly.type
_entity_poly.pdbx_seq_one_letter_code
_entity_poly.pdbx_strand_id
1 'polypeptide(L)'
;HIAGKGYIVRTAPYAVVVGGVNMDIGGRAYAPLVPHDSNPGQVRMSLGGVGRNIAHNLSLLGTEVKLLTAFGDDVSAQKLAASCGELGIDISHALQIPGGATSTYLFISGPEGDMELALSDMDIYRHLTPQLLSQRQKLLSGSQVLVIDTNIPAESIAYLAENCPVPIFADPVSTAKAVKLQPVLGRLHTLKPNRMEAELLSGVAITDEASLRAAADALLATGLHRVFISLGGDGVFAADRAVAEYADNIWHVPHR
;
A
#
# COMPACT_ATOMS: atom_id res chain seq x y z
N HIS A 1 41.75 31.95 14.84
CA HIS A 1 40.31 31.63 14.75
C HIS A 1 40.04 30.92 13.42
N ILE A 2 39.96 29.58 13.46
CA ILE A 2 39.49 28.77 12.33
C ILE A 2 38.00 28.62 12.53
N ALA A 3 37.22 29.38 11.79
CA ALA A 3 35.76 29.16 11.71
C ALA A 3 35.52 27.83 11.00
N GLY A 4 35.07 26.81 11.73
CA GLY A 4 34.67 25.53 11.15
C GLY A 4 33.51 25.73 10.21
N LYS A 5 33.71 25.50 8.89
CA LYS A 5 32.63 25.38 7.94
C LYS A 5 31.88 24.08 8.26
N GLY A 6 30.75 24.20 8.95
CA GLY A 6 29.83 23.09 9.10
C GLY A 6 29.31 22.66 7.73
N TYR A 7 29.68 21.46 7.29
CA TYR A 7 29.06 20.84 6.12
C TYR A 7 27.67 20.36 6.49
N ILE A 8 26.64 20.98 5.92
CA ILE A 8 25.29 20.42 5.95
C ILE A 8 25.33 19.23 5.00
N VAL A 9 25.41 18.03 5.54
CA VAL A 9 25.19 16.80 4.77
C VAL A 9 23.71 16.78 4.43
N ARG A 10 23.34 17.21 3.22
CA ARG A 10 22.00 16.99 2.69
C ARG A 10 21.91 15.50 2.38
N THR A 11 21.21 14.74 3.19
CA THR A 11 20.77 13.40 2.81
C THR A 11 19.92 13.50 1.55
N ALA A 12 20.13 12.58 0.59
CA ALA A 12 19.28 12.51 -0.59
C ALA A 12 17.80 12.37 -0.15
N PRO A 13 16.87 12.99 -0.89
CA PRO A 13 15.45 12.84 -0.58
C PRO A 13 15.01 11.38 -0.79
N TYR A 14 14.20 10.86 0.14
CA TYR A 14 13.73 9.48 0.08
C TYR A 14 12.23 9.37 0.38
N ALA A 15 11.64 8.29 -0.09
CA ALA A 15 10.29 7.86 0.28
C ALA A 15 10.37 6.76 1.34
N VAL A 16 9.42 6.77 2.27
CA VAL A 16 9.21 5.63 3.17
C VAL A 16 7.94 4.91 2.75
N VAL A 17 8.02 3.60 2.64
CA VAL A 17 6.86 2.71 2.46
C VAL A 17 6.69 1.90 3.73
N VAL A 18 5.51 1.98 4.36
CA VAL A 18 5.13 1.14 5.51
C VAL A 18 4.03 0.20 5.04
N GLY A 19 4.34 -1.07 4.88
CA GLY A 19 3.38 -1.98 4.26
C GLY A 19 3.84 -3.43 4.18
N GLY A 20 3.04 -4.21 3.47
CA GLY A 20 3.21 -5.64 3.37
C GLY A 20 4.20 -6.07 2.30
N VAL A 21 4.91 -7.15 2.62
CA VAL A 21 5.71 -7.97 1.71
C VAL A 21 5.24 -9.41 1.89
N ASN A 22 5.07 -10.18 0.81
CA ASN A 22 4.67 -11.56 0.97
C ASN A 22 5.24 -12.47 -0.11
N MET A 23 5.24 -13.76 0.19
CA MET A 23 5.45 -14.81 -0.78
C MET A 23 4.08 -15.22 -1.35
N ASP A 24 3.90 -15.03 -2.66
CA ASP A 24 2.73 -15.51 -3.37
C ASP A 24 3.00 -16.92 -3.88
N ILE A 25 2.16 -17.89 -3.49
CA ILE A 25 2.23 -19.28 -3.93
C ILE A 25 0.95 -19.58 -4.70
N GLY A 26 1.05 -19.67 -6.01
CA GLY A 26 -0.07 -19.96 -6.89
C GLY A 26 -0.02 -21.38 -7.42
N GLY A 27 -1.08 -22.17 -7.17
CA GLY A 27 -1.32 -23.44 -7.80
C GLY A 27 -2.33 -23.32 -8.95
N ARG A 28 -2.03 -23.88 -10.13
CA ARG A 28 -3.00 -23.99 -11.23
C ARG A 28 -3.22 -25.45 -11.56
N ALA A 29 -4.44 -25.93 -11.37
CA ALA A 29 -4.80 -27.30 -11.72
C ALA A 29 -4.88 -27.49 -13.25
N TYR A 30 -4.54 -28.69 -13.75
CA TYR A 30 -4.66 -29.03 -15.17
C TYR A 30 -6.09 -29.43 -15.58
N ALA A 31 -6.94 -29.76 -14.60
CA ALA A 31 -8.33 -30.15 -14.78
C ALA A 31 -9.19 -29.51 -13.67
N PRO A 32 -10.53 -29.53 -13.77
CA PRO A 32 -11.39 -29.09 -12.67
C PRO A 32 -11.01 -29.74 -11.35
N LEU A 33 -11.00 -28.95 -10.28
CA LEU A 33 -10.57 -29.41 -8.96
C LEU A 33 -11.52 -30.48 -8.40
N VAL A 34 -10.94 -31.55 -7.89
CA VAL A 34 -11.64 -32.59 -7.13
C VAL A 34 -11.40 -32.34 -5.64
N PRO A 35 -12.43 -31.97 -4.87
CA PRO A 35 -12.30 -31.80 -3.41
C PRO A 35 -11.86 -33.10 -2.72
N HIS A 36 -11.04 -32.96 -1.70
CA HIS A 36 -10.54 -34.08 -0.88
C HIS A 36 -9.62 -35.06 -1.62
N ASP A 37 -9.07 -34.67 -2.77
CA ASP A 37 -8.14 -35.49 -3.55
C ASP A 37 -6.90 -34.67 -3.97
N SER A 38 -5.88 -35.37 -4.48
CA SER A 38 -4.68 -34.77 -5.05
C SER A 38 -4.94 -34.34 -6.49
N ASN A 39 -4.81 -33.04 -6.75
CA ASN A 39 -5.06 -32.45 -8.06
C ASN A 39 -3.73 -32.18 -8.77
N PRO A 40 -3.43 -32.86 -9.90
CA PRO A 40 -2.24 -32.55 -10.70
C PRO A 40 -2.30 -31.11 -11.24
N GLY A 41 -1.17 -30.39 -11.12
CA GLY A 41 -1.12 -29.00 -11.53
C GLY A 41 0.29 -28.44 -11.54
N GLN A 42 0.41 -27.14 -11.75
CA GLN A 42 1.64 -26.38 -11.69
C GLN A 42 1.62 -25.46 -10.48
N VAL A 43 2.74 -25.41 -9.74
CA VAL A 43 2.92 -24.46 -8.63
C VAL A 43 3.96 -23.42 -9.04
N ARG A 44 3.67 -22.15 -8.80
CA ARG A 44 4.58 -21.02 -8.99
C ARG A 44 4.69 -20.23 -7.69
N MET A 45 5.89 -19.71 -7.44
CA MET A 45 6.16 -18.82 -6.33
C MET A 45 6.63 -17.48 -6.88
N SER A 46 6.11 -16.40 -6.33
CA SER A 46 6.52 -15.04 -6.68
C SER A 46 6.59 -14.15 -5.45
N LEU A 47 7.41 -13.11 -5.53
CA LEU A 47 7.53 -12.13 -4.47
C LEU A 47 6.44 -11.07 -4.66
N GLY A 48 5.62 -10.87 -3.65
CA GLY A 48 4.46 -9.98 -3.66
C GLY A 48 4.42 -9.04 -2.47
N GLY A 49 3.22 -8.56 -2.19
CA GLY A 49 2.92 -7.56 -1.18
C GLY A 49 2.78 -6.17 -1.78
N VAL A 50 1.69 -5.47 -1.43
CA VAL A 50 1.40 -4.14 -1.99
C VAL A 50 2.49 -3.16 -1.63
N GLY A 51 2.94 -3.12 -0.36
CA GLY A 51 4.04 -2.25 0.06
C GLY A 51 5.33 -2.52 -0.72
N ARG A 52 5.72 -3.80 -0.87
CA ARG A 52 6.90 -4.16 -1.67
C ARG A 52 6.76 -3.75 -3.14
N ASN A 53 5.60 -3.98 -3.74
CA ASN A 53 5.40 -3.64 -5.16
C ASN A 53 5.44 -2.12 -5.40
N ILE A 54 4.92 -1.33 -4.48
CA ILE A 54 5.04 0.13 -4.52
C ILE A 54 6.52 0.54 -4.35
N ALA A 55 7.22 -0.02 -3.37
CA ALA A 55 8.65 0.25 -3.15
C ALA A 55 9.49 -0.09 -4.39
N HIS A 56 9.20 -1.22 -5.04
CA HIS A 56 9.84 -1.65 -6.29
C HIS A 56 9.62 -0.63 -7.41
N ASN A 57 8.39 -0.22 -7.65
CA ASN A 57 8.08 0.75 -8.70
C ASN A 57 8.74 2.12 -8.42
N LEU A 58 8.74 2.59 -7.18
CA LEU A 58 9.43 3.82 -6.80
C LEU A 58 10.94 3.73 -7.04
N SER A 59 11.56 2.59 -6.70
CA SER A 59 12.98 2.34 -6.96
C SER A 59 13.29 2.35 -8.46
N LEU A 60 12.47 1.70 -9.30
CA LEU A 60 12.62 1.73 -10.76
C LEU A 60 12.49 3.14 -11.34
N LEU A 61 11.72 4.02 -10.69
CA LEU A 61 11.61 5.43 -11.04
C LEU A 61 12.77 6.30 -10.52
N GLY A 62 13.78 5.69 -9.89
CA GLY A 62 14.96 6.38 -9.39
C GLY A 62 14.78 7.06 -8.02
N THR A 63 13.72 6.75 -7.29
CA THR A 63 13.50 7.25 -5.93
C THR A 63 14.27 6.40 -4.94
N GLU A 64 14.99 7.02 -3.99
CA GLU A 64 15.53 6.31 -2.83
C GLU A 64 14.36 5.86 -1.94
N VAL A 65 14.26 4.55 -1.67
CA VAL A 65 13.12 3.96 -0.95
C VAL A 65 13.59 3.22 0.28
N LYS A 66 12.93 3.49 1.40
CA LYS A 66 13.08 2.76 2.66
C LYS A 66 11.77 2.04 2.96
N LEU A 67 11.84 0.70 3.01
CA LEU A 67 10.67 -0.15 3.26
C LEU A 67 10.65 -0.61 4.71
N LEU A 68 9.68 -0.13 5.46
CA LEU A 68 9.39 -0.54 6.83
C LEU A 68 8.30 -1.61 6.82
N THR A 69 8.69 -2.83 7.08
CA THR A 69 7.83 -4.01 7.03
C THR A 69 8.23 -5.02 8.11
N ALA A 70 7.64 -6.21 8.12
CA ALA A 70 8.00 -7.30 9.02
C ALA A 70 8.26 -8.57 8.23
N PHE A 71 9.32 -9.27 8.60
CA PHE A 71 9.72 -10.58 8.09
C PHE A 71 9.82 -11.59 9.25
N GLY A 72 9.62 -12.86 8.93
CA GLY A 72 10.08 -13.96 9.78
C GLY A 72 11.60 -14.18 9.68
N ASP A 73 12.05 -15.32 10.13
CA ASP A 73 13.44 -15.79 9.98
C ASP A 73 13.54 -17.03 9.06
N ASP A 74 12.56 -17.18 8.18
CA ASP A 74 12.41 -18.28 7.24
C ASP A 74 13.07 -18.02 5.86
N VAL A 75 12.99 -19.03 4.98
CA VAL A 75 13.53 -18.96 3.61
C VAL A 75 12.83 -17.88 2.78
N SER A 76 11.54 -17.61 3.03
CA SER A 76 10.79 -16.55 2.34
C SER A 76 11.35 -15.17 2.69
N ALA A 77 11.68 -14.95 3.98
CA ALA A 77 12.36 -13.71 4.42
C ALA A 77 13.67 -13.48 3.69
N GLN A 78 14.50 -14.54 3.55
CA GLN A 78 15.78 -14.44 2.86
C GLN A 78 15.60 -14.04 1.38
N LYS A 79 14.65 -14.66 0.67
CA LYS A 79 14.36 -14.35 -0.73
C LYS A 79 13.84 -12.92 -0.92
N LEU A 80 12.93 -12.48 -0.05
CA LEU A 80 12.38 -11.13 -0.07
C LEU A 80 13.46 -10.09 0.22
N ALA A 81 14.30 -10.32 1.24
CA ALA A 81 15.40 -9.43 1.59
C ALA A 81 16.43 -9.32 0.47
N ALA A 82 16.82 -10.45 -0.15
CA ALA A 82 17.73 -10.47 -1.30
C ALA A 82 17.17 -9.66 -2.47
N SER A 83 15.89 -9.87 -2.82
CA SER A 83 15.22 -9.11 -3.88
C SER A 83 15.13 -7.61 -3.58
N CYS A 84 14.89 -7.21 -2.32
CA CYS A 84 14.92 -5.80 -1.95
C CYS A 84 16.32 -5.20 -2.15
N GLY A 85 17.37 -5.96 -1.77
CA GLY A 85 18.77 -5.54 -1.98
C GLY A 85 19.13 -5.36 -3.46
N GLU A 86 18.72 -6.30 -4.32
CA GLU A 86 18.93 -6.22 -5.78
C GLU A 86 18.25 -4.99 -6.40
N LEU A 87 17.10 -4.58 -5.85
CA LEU A 87 16.33 -3.42 -6.29
C LEU A 87 16.78 -2.12 -5.62
N GLY A 88 17.79 -2.13 -4.75
CA GLY A 88 18.23 -0.95 -4.02
C GLY A 88 17.22 -0.42 -2.99
N ILE A 89 16.29 -1.25 -2.54
CA ILE A 89 15.30 -0.91 -1.52
C ILE A 89 15.95 -1.13 -0.14
N ASP A 90 16.06 -0.06 0.66
CA ASP A 90 16.59 -0.13 2.02
C ASP A 90 15.55 -0.74 2.98
N ILE A 91 15.87 -1.91 3.53
CA ILE A 91 15.08 -2.62 4.54
C ILE A 91 15.73 -2.62 5.93
N SER A 92 16.75 -1.78 6.17
CA SER A 92 17.49 -1.73 7.44
C SER A 92 16.63 -1.39 8.66
N HIS A 93 15.45 -0.82 8.41
CA HIS A 93 14.47 -0.48 9.44
C HIS A 93 13.33 -1.50 9.58
N ALA A 94 13.29 -2.52 8.72
CA ALA A 94 12.30 -3.59 8.82
C ALA A 94 12.50 -4.44 10.09
N LEU A 95 11.41 -5.07 10.54
CA LEU A 95 11.47 -6.01 11.65
C LEU A 95 11.76 -7.42 11.15
N GLN A 96 12.71 -8.07 11.81
CA GLN A 96 12.82 -9.52 11.73
C GLN A 96 12.29 -10.13 13.03
N ILE A 97 11.30 -11.01 12.93
CA ILE A 97 10.62 -11.65 14.06
C ILE A 97 11.17 -13.07 14.21
N PRO A 98 11.97 -13.34 15.26
CA PRO A 98 12.51 -14.68 15.50
C PRO A 98 11.39 -15.71 15.70
N GLY A 99 11.48 -16.83 14.98
CA GLY A 99 10.46 -17.88 14.97
C GLY A 99 9.15 -17.49 14.29
N GLY A 100 9.09 -16.31 13.68
CA GLY A 100 7.94 -15.83 12.92
C GLY A 100 7.89 -16.42 11.51
N ALA A 101 6.68 -16.59 10.98
CA ALA A 101 6.47 -16.91 9.57
C ALA A 101 6.33 -15.64 8.75
N THR A 102 7.09 -15.55 7.65
CA THR A 102 6.94 -14.45 6.68
C THR A 102 5.59 -14.57 5.99
N SER A 103 4.92 -13.43 5.81
CA SER A 103 3.60 -13.36 5.18
C SER A 103 3.55 -14.14 3.87
N THR A 104 2.50 -14.93 3.71
CA THR A 104 2.27 -15.80 2.56
C THR A 104 0.84 -15.66 2.06
N TYR A 105 0.69 -15.51 0.77
CA TYR A 105 -0.59 -15.60 0.07
C TYR A 105 -0.59 -16.84 -0.83
N LEU A 106 -1.38 -17.83 -0.44
CA LEU A 106 -1.52 -19.07 -1.19
C LEU A 106 -2.86 -19.07 -1.90
N PHE A 107 -2.87 -19.36 -3.20
CA PHE A 107 -4.11 -19.50 -3.95
C PHE A 107 -4.05 -20.68 -4.90
N ILE A 108 -5.21 -21.25 -5.16
CA ILE A 108 -5.41 -22.34 -6.11
C ILE A 108 -6.42 -21.88 -7.15
N SER A 109 -6.09 -22.09 -8.42
CA SER A 109 -6.95 -21.81 -9.56
C SER A 109 -7.25 -23.05 -10.37
N GLY A 110 -8.40 -23.05 -11.00
CA GLY A 110 -8.81 -24.04 -11.98
C GLY A 110 -8.02 -23.94 -13.30
N PRO A 111 -8.32 -24.81 -14.27
CA PRO A 111 -7.63 -24.85 -15.56
C PRO A 111 -7.80 -23.57 -16.39
N GLU A 112 -8.89 -22.85 -16.23
CA GLU A 112 -9.16 -21.58 -16.91
C GLU A 112 -8.45 -20.38 -16.24
N GLY A 113 -7.92 -20.57 -15.02
CA GLY A 113 -7.21 -19.55 -14.27
C GLY A 113 -8.07 -18.82 -13.22
N ASP A 114 -9.36 -19.16 -13.11
CA ASP A 114 -10.22 -18.62 -12.07
C ASP A 114 -9.81 -19.12 -10.69
N MET A 115 -9.73 -18.21 -9.73
CA MET A 115 -9.34 -18.52 -8.36
C MET A 115 -10.48 -19.27 -7.66
N GLU A 116 -10.17 -20.49 -7.21
CA GLU A 116 -11.12 -21.37 -6.49
C GLU A 116 -10.99 -21.23 -4.98
N LEU A 117 -9.77 -21.02 -4.48
CA LEU A 117 -9.46 -20.94 -3.06
C LEU A 117 -8.23 -20.07 -2.83
N ALA A 118 -8.24 -19.33 -1.72
CA ALA A 118 -7.05 -18.63 -1.26
C ALA A 118 -6.95 -18.63 0.27
N LEU A 119 -5.71 -18.64 0.76
CA LEU A 119 -5.35 -18.43 2.16
C LEU A 119 -4.37 -17.26 2.25
N SER A 120 -4.62 -16.39 3.20
CA SER A 120 -3.82 -15.20 3.44
C SER A 120 -3.27 -15.25 4.87
N ASP A 121 -2.01 -15.62 5.02
CA ASP A 121 -1.29 -15.55 6.30
C ASP A 121 -0.51 -14.24 6.34
N MET A 122 -1.03 -13.27 7.07
CA MET A 122 -0.46 -11.92 7.20
C MET A 122 -0.31 -11.47 8.65
N ASP A 123 -0.37 -12.39 9.58
CA ASP A 123 -0.36 -12.14 11.02
C ASP A 123 0.91 -11.42 11.50
N ILE A 124 2.01 -11.58 10.78
CA ILE A 124 3.29 -10.97 11.14
C ILE A 124 3.22 -9.43 11.18
N TYR A 125 2.31 -8.81 10.42
CA TYR A 125 2.17 -7.35 10.41
C TYR A 125 1.60 -6.77 11.70
N ARG A 126 1.02 -7.57 12.60
CA ARG A 126 0.63 -7.14 13.95
C ARG A 126 1.79 -6.54 14.75
N HIS A 127 3.03 -6.88 14.39
CA HIS A 127 4.24 -6.36 15.02
C HIS A 127 4.62 -4.94 14.56
N LEU A 128 3.99 -4.43 13.50
CA LEU A 128 4.16 -3.04 13.07
C LEU A 128 3.27 -2.12 13.91
N THR A 129 3.54 -2.05 15.21
CA THR A 129 2.75 -1.33 16.21
C THR A 129 3.03 0.17 16.23
N PRO A 130 2.13 1.02 16.80
CA PRO A 130 2.38 2.43 17.03
C PRO A 130 3.67 2.69 17.81
N GLN A 131 3.98 1.84 18.80
CA GLN A 131 5.21 1.95 19.59
C GLN A 131 6.46 1.77 18.71
N LEU A 132 6.46 0.78 17.82
CA LEU A 132 7.57 0.62 16.87
C LEU A 132 7.70 1.83 15.97
N LEU A 133 6.59 2.31 15.41
CA LEU A 133 6.57 3.47 14.51
C LEU A 133 7.09 4.74 15.21
N SER A 134 6.79 4.93 16.48
CA SER A 134 7.33 6.03 17.28
C SER A 134 8.85 5.98 17.41
N GLN A 135 9.43 4.79 17.54
CA GLN A 135 10.89 4.59 17.55
C GLN A 135 11.55 4.90 16.19
N ARG A 136 10.75 4.93 15.12
CA ARG A 136 11.17 5.26 13.74
C ARG A 136 10.75 6.67 13.31
N GLN A 137 10.31 7.52 14.26
CA GLN A 137 9.78 8.85 13.96
C GLN A 137 10.73 9.72 13.12
N LYS A 138 12.05 9.67 13.39
CA LYS A 138 13.03 10.42 12.59
C LYS A 138 13.07 9.96 11.12
N LEU A 139 12.97 8.66 10.89
CA LEU A 139 12.88 8.09 9.55
C LEU A 139 11.62 8.57 8.84
N LEU A 140 10.46 8.46 9.50
CA LEU A 140 9.17 8.82 8.95
C LEU A 140 9.08 10.31 8.63
N SER A 141 9.45 11.18 9.60
CA SER A 141 9.38 12.64 9.45
C SER A 141 10.45 13.22 8.53
N GLY A 142 11.55 12.50 8.30
CA GLY A 142 12.62 12.91 7.40
C GLY A 142 12.38 12.55 5.93
N SER A 143 11.34 11.78 5.63
CA SER A 143 10.96 11.42 4.26
C SER A 143 10.29 12.58 3.53
N GLN A 144 10.27 12.54 2.19
CA GLN A 144 9.47 13.46 1.38
C GLN A 144 8.00 13.03 1.29
N VAL A 145 7.77 11.74 1.36
CA VAL A 145 6.46 11.12 1.27
C VAL A 145 6.45 9.83 2.07
N LEU A 146 5.34 9.58 2.74
CA LEU A 146 5.05 8.31 3.38
C LEU A 146 3.98 7.58 2.57
N VAL A 147 4.27 6.36 2.15
CA VAL A 147 3.27 5.48 1.51
C VAL A 147 2.89 4.39 2.49
N ILE A 148 1.61 4.13 2.65
CA ILE A 148 1.09 3.07 3.51
C ILE A 148 0.18 2.13 2.73
N ASP A 149 0.16 0.87 3.09
CA ASP A 149 -0.89 -0.06 2.70
C ASP A 149 -1.67 -0.56 3.92
N THR A 150 -2.88 -1.06 3.70
CA THR A 150 -3.76 -1.50 4.79
C THR A 150 -3.46 -2.91 5.32
N ASN A 151 -2.31 -3.51 4.97
CA ASN A 151 -1.86 -4.73 5.63
C ASN A 151 -1.43 -4.45 7.07
N ILE A 152 -0.96 -3.24 7.38
CA ILE A 152 -0.59 -2.85 8.74
C ILE A 152 -1.82 -2.69 9.66
N PRO A 153 -1.65 -2.75 10.99
CA PRO A 153 -2.73 -2.56 11.96
C PRO A 153 -3.44 -1.22 11.85
N ALA A 154 -4.73 -1.18 12.15
CA ALA A 154 -5.53 0.05 12.09
C ALA A 154 -5.01 1.15 13.03
N GLU A 155 -4.58 0.76 14.24
CA GLU A 155 -3.98 1.67 15.23
C GLU A 155 -2.66 2.26 14.73
N SER A 156 -1.93 1.54 13.89
CA SER A 156 -0.68 2.02 13.28
C SER A 156 -0.96 3.00 12.15
N ILE A 157 -2.01 2.77 11.37
CA ILE A 157 -2.50 3.74 10.37
C ILE A 157 -2.92 5.03 11.07
N ALA A 158 -3.69 4.94 12.15
CA ALA A 158 -4.12 6.09 12.93
C ALA A 158 -2.92 6.87 13.50
N TYR A 159 -1.96 6.16 14.09
CA TYR A 159 -0.73 6.76 14.61
C TYR A 159 0.03 7.55 13.53
N LEU A 160 0.22 6.96 12.34
CA LEU A 160 0.92 7.61 11.22
C LEU A 160 0.16 8.85 10.75
N ALA A 161 -1.16 8.76 10.61
CA ALA A 161 -2.00 9.88 10.21
C ALA A 161 -1.97 11.05 11.19
N GLU A 162 -1.76 10.78 12.48
CA GLU A 162 -1.71 11.80 13.54
C GLU A 162 -0.32 12.40 13.74
N ASN A 163 0.73 11.61 13.58
CA ASN A 163 2.08 11.97 14.03
C ASN A 163 3.09 12.16 12.89
N CYS A 164 2.72 11.87 11.63
CA CYS A 164 3.61 12.03 10.50
C CYS A 164 3.34 13.37 9.78
N PRO A 165 4.32 14.30 9.72
CA PRO A 165 4.11 15.64 9.16
C PRO A 165 4.24 15.69 7.64
N VAL A 166 4.60 14.58 6.99
CA VAL A 166 4.79 14.52 5.53
C VAL A 166 3.52 14.00 4.84
N PRO A 167 3.34 14.27 3.52
CA PRO A 167 2.21 13.77 2.77
C PRO A 167 2.09 12.25 2.85
N ILE A 168 0.91 11.72 3.21
CA ILE A 168 0.64 10.28 3.30
C ILE A 168 -0.16 9.82 2.10
N PHE A 169 0.37 8.85 1.38
CA PHE A 169 -0.26 8.17 0.26
C PHE A 169 -0.70 6.78 0.73
N ALA A 170 -1.93 6.40 0.45
CA ALA A 170 -2.49 5.14 0.92
C ALA A 170 -3.02 4.25 -0.20
N ASP A 171 -2.75 2.94 -0.10
CA ASP A 171 -3.36 1.89 -0.91
C ASP A 171 -4.25 1.02 -0.02
N PRO A 172 -5.55 0.88 -0.35
CA PRO A 172 -6.51 0.11 0.45
C PRO A 172 -6.32 -1.40 0.43
N VAL A 173 -5.55 -1.95 -0.51
CA VAL A 173 -5.26 -3.38 -0.72
C VAL A 173 -6.49 -4.22 -1.08
N SER A 174 -7.57 -4.11 -0.31
CA SER A 174 -8.84 -4.83 -0.54
C SER A 174 -9.99 -4.14 0.19
N THR A 175 -11.23 -4.40 -0.23
CA THR A 175 -12.43 -3.85 0.43
C THR A 175 -12.47 -4.19 1.92
N ALA A 176 -12.14 -5.43 2.30
CA ALA A 176 -12.12 -5.85 3.71
C ALA A 176 -11.12 -5.05 4.56
N LYS A 177 -9.98 -4.64 3.97
CA LYS A 177 -8.94 -3.88 4.67
C LYS A 177 -9.13 -2.37 4.56
N ALA A 178 -9.78 -1.89 3.51
CA ALA A 178 -10.03 -0.47 3.23
C ALA A 178 -10.72 0.26 4.38
N VAL A 179 -11.58 -0.44 5.13
CA VAL A 179 -12.30 0.13 6.29
C VAL A 179 -11.37 0.73 7.34
N LYS A 180 -10.12 0.28 7.43
CA LYS A 180 -9.11 0.84 8.33
C LYS A 180 -8.76 2.30 8.00
N LEU A 181 -9.00 2.75 6.77
CA LEU A 181 -8.70 4.12 6.32
C LEU A 181 -9.85 5.09 6.62
N GLN A 182 -11.09 4.61 6.84
CA GLN A 182 -12.25 5.49 7.07
C GLN A 182 -12.02 6.57 8.15
N PRO A 183 -11.45 6.24 9.33
CA PRO A 183 -11.26 7.26 10.38
C PRO A 183 -10.21 8.32 10.04
N VAL A 184 -9.35 8.07 9.05
CA VAL A 184 -8.18 8.91 8.74
C VAL A 184 -8.19 9.52 7.34
N LEU A 185 -9.26 9.30 6.55
CA LEU A 185 -9.34 9.78 5.16
C LEU A 185 -8.96 11.26 5.02
N GLY A 186 -9.48 12.12 5.89
CA GLY A 186 -9.21 13.55 5.84
C GLY A 186 -7.78 13.97 6.21
N ARG A 187 -6.95 13.04 6.66
CA ARG A 187 -5.52 13.25 6.98
C ARG A 187 -4.58 12.71 5.91
N LEU A 188 -5.12 11.97 4.95
CA LEU A 188 -4.36 11.46 3.82
C LEU A 188 -4.18 12.54 2.75
N HIS A 189 -3.02 12.55 2.12
CA HIS A 189 -2.79 13.38 0.95
C HIS A 189 -3.36 12.70 -0.31
N THR A 190 -3.05 11.43 -0.53
CA THR A 190 -3.46 10.70 -1.73
C THR A 190 -3.98 9.32 -1.37
N LEU A 191 -5.09 8.94 -1.98
CA LEU A 191 -5.69 7.61 -1.88
C LEU A 191 -5.80 6.99 -3.29
N LYS A 192 -5.41 5.72 -3.42
CA LYS A 192 -5.51 4.97 -4.68
C LYS A 192 -6.40 3.72 -4.53
N PRO A 193 -7.71 3.85 -4.47
CA PRO A 193 -8.63 2.73 -4.42
C PRO A 193 -8.91 2.17 -5.82
N ASN A 194 -9.35 0.91 -5.89
CA ASN A 194 -10.12 0.42 -7.02
C ASN A 194 -11.60 0.84 -6.90
N ARG A 195 -12.43 0.50 -7.91
CA ARG A 195 -13.87 0.84 -7.92
C ARG A 195 -14.58 0.39 -6.63
N MET A 196 -14.45 -0.88 -6.25
CA MET A 196 -15.14 -1.46 -5.08
C MET A 196 -14.69 -0.82 -3.76
N GLU A 197 -13.41 -0.53 -3.64
CA GLU A 197 -12.84 0.16 -2.48
C GLU A 197 -13.33 1.62 -2.42
N ALA A 198 -13.42 2.29 -3.58
CA ALA A 198 -13.95 3.65 -3.68
C ALA A 198 -15.45 3.70 -3.30
N GLU A 199 -16.26 2.76 -3.77
CA GLU A 199 -17.67 2.62 -3.37
C GLU A 199 -17.80 2.46 -1.85
N LEU A 200 -17.00 1.55 -1.27
CA LEU A 200 -17.02 1.31 0.17
C LEU A 200 -16.65 2.55 0.98
N LEU A 201 -15.58 3.26 0.58
CA LEU A 201 -15.03 4.39 1.33
C LEU A 201 -15.85 5.67 1.14
N SER A 202 -16.44 5.88 -0.03
CA SER A 202 -17.29 7.03 -0.35
C SER A 202 -18.75 6.85 0.07
N GLY A 203 -19.22 5.61 0.18
CA GLY A 203 -20.64 5.27 0.34
C GLY A 203 -21.47 5.47 -0.93
N VAL A 204 -20.86 5.71 -2.09
CA VAL A 204 -21.51 5.95 -3.38
C VAL A 204 -21.28 4.76 -4.29
N ALA A 205 -22.35 4.14 -4.80
CA ALA A 205 -22.26 3.09 -5.81
C ALA A 205 -21.82 3.68 -7.15
N ILE A 206 -20.82 3.05 -7.82
CA ILE A 206 -20.23 3.52 -9.07
C ILE A 206 -20.76 2.69 -10.23
N THR A 207 -21.69 3.23 -10.98
CA THR A 207 -22.33 2.56 -12.11
C THR A 207 -22.04 3.21 -13.47
N ASP A 208 -21.65 4.50 -13.43
CA ASP A 208 -21.37 5.34 -14.60
C ASP A 208 -20.34 6.44 -14.25
N GLU A 209 -20.06 7.31 -15.20
CA GLU A 209 -19.11 8.41 -15.00
C GLU A 209 -19.61 9.44 -13.97
N ALA A 210 -20.91 9.70 -13.92
CA ALA A 210 -21.48 10.67 -12.98
C ALA A 210 -21.34 10.19 -11.53
N SER A 211 -21.68 8.92 -11.27
CA SER A 211 -21.51 8.29 -9.96
C SER A 211 -20.03 8.11 -9.58
N LEU A 212 -19.14 7.89 -10.56
CA LEU A 212 -17.69 7.86 -10.33
C LEU A 212 -17.18 9.22 -9.83
N ARG A 213 -17.62 10.32 -10.47
CA ARG A 213 -17.33 11.69 -10.01
C ARG A 213 -17.89 11.94 -8.61
N ALA A 214 -19.14 11.58 -8.36
CA ALA A 214 -19.77 11.72 -7.06
C ALA A 214 -19.03 10.95 -5.96
N ALA A 215 -18.53 9.75 -6.25
CA ALA A 215 -17.71 8.99 -5.31
C ALA A 215 -16.37 9.70 -5.00
N ALA A 216 -15.71 10.24 -6.02
CA ALA A 216 -14.48 11.01 -5.84
C ALA A 216 -14.72 12.27 -5.01
N ASP A 217 -15.80 13.03 -5.30
CA ASP A 217 -16.17 14.25 -4.56
C ASP A 217 -16.48 13.95 -3.09
N ALA A 218 -17.18 12.84 -2.82
CA ALA A 218 -17.44 12.38 -1.45
C ALA A 218 -16.15 12.06 -0.70
N LEU A 219 -15.17 11.43 -1.36
CA LEU A 219 -13.85 11.17 -0.77
C LEU A 219 -13.08 12.47 -0.52
N LEU A 220 -13.07 13.40 -1.47
CA LEU A 220 -12.40 14.70 -1.31
C LEU A 220 -13.05 15.55 -0.21
N ALA A 221 -14.38 15.46 -0.04
CA ALA A 221 -15.12 16.16 1.02
C ALA A 221 -14.71 15.73 2.44
N THR A 222 -14.07 14.57 2.62
CA THR A 222 -13.50 14.14 3.91
C THR A 222 -12.27 14.96 4.34
N GLY A 223 -11.68 15.74 3.42
CA GLY A 223 -10.41 16.44 3.61
C GLY A 223 -9.24 15.79 2.86
N LEU A 224 -9.47 14.64 2.19
CA LEU A 224 -8.50 14.03 1.28
C LEU A 224 -8.12 15.03 0.17
N HIS A 225 -6.82 15.14 -0.15
CA HIS A 225 -6.37 16.09 -1.17
C HIS A 225 -6.51 15.54 -2.59
N ARG A 226 -6.27 14.23 -2.79
CA ARG A 226 -6.25 13.62 -4.13
C ARG A 226 -6.71 12.17 -4.09
N VAL A 227 -7.46 11.75 -5.09
CA VAL A 227 -7.85 10.36 -5.28
C VAL A 227 -7.56 9.89 -6.70
N PHE A 228 -7.06 8.65 -6.83
CA PHE A 228 -6.87 7.93 -8.08
C PHE A 228 -7.69 6.64 -8.04
N ILE A 229 -8.86 6.62 -8.66
CA ILE A 229 -9.72 5.42 -8.69
C ILE A 229 -9.34 4.57 -9.90
N SER A 230 -8.79 3.37 -9.66
CA SER A 230 -8.45 2.44 -10.73
C SER A 230 -9.69 1.67 -11.21
N LEU A 231 -9.83 1.57 -12.53
CA LEU A 231 -10.99 1.00 -13.22
C LEU A 231 -10.62 -0.27 -14.01
N GLY A 232 -9.55 -0.96 -13.59
CA GLY A 232 -9.04 -2.13 -14.31
C GLY A 232 -8.54 -1.77 -15.70
N GLY A 233 -9.05 -2.46 -16.74
CA GLY A 233 -8.68 -2.21 -18.12
C GLY A 233 -9.13 -0.85 -18.69
N ASP A 234 -10.09 -0.18 -18.03
CA ASP A 234 -10.63 1.11 -18.45
C ASP A 234 -9.79 2.30 -17.99
N GLY A 235 -8.71 2.07 -17.27
CA GLY A 235 -7.76 3.10 -16.87
C GLY A 235 -7.90 3.58 -15.42
N VAL A 236 -7.66 4.87 -15.20
CA VAL A 236 -7.67 5.51 -13.87
C VAL A 236 -8.41 6.85 -13.95
N PHE A 237 -9.36 7.05 -13.05
CA PHE A 237 -9.97 8.36 -12.81
C PHE A 237 -9.20 9.09 -11.71
N ALA A 238 -8.84 10.35 -11.94
CA ALA A 238 -8.12 11.19 -10.98
C ALA A 238 -8.93 12.45 -10.64
N ALA A 239 -9.02 12.77 -9.35
CA ALA A 239 -9.59 14.01 -8.85
C ALA A 239 -8.71 14.61 -7.75
N ASP A 240 -8.67 15.94 -7.70
CA ASP A 240 -7.84 16.71 -6.78
C ASP A 240 -8.66 17.86 -6.18
N ARG A 241 -8.64 18.01 -4.86
CA ARG A 241 -9.40 19.02 -4.14
C ARG A 241 -9.05 20.45 -4.57
N ALA A 242 -7.77 20.72 -4.84
CA ALA A 242 -7.33 22.05 -5.25
C ALA A 242 -7.99 22.49 -6.58
N VAL A 243 -8.18 21.57 -7.52
CA VAL A 243 -8.85 21.85 -8.79
C VAL A 243 -10.35 22.10 -8.57
N ALA A 244 -11.00 21.30 -7.72
CA ALA A 244 -12.39 21.47 -7.38
C ALA A 244 -12.64 22.81 -6.67
N GLU A 245 -11.86 23.13 -5.63
CA GLU A 245 -11.96 24.41 -4.90
C GLU A 245 -11.69 25.61 -5.82
N TYR A 246 -10.79 25.49 -6.78
CA TYR A 246 -10.48 26.55 -7.72
C TYR A 246 -11.62 26.78 -8.72
N ALA A 247 -12.23 25.71 -9.21
CA ALA A 247 -13.39 25.78 -10.10
C ALA A 247 -14.60 26.41 -9.42
N ASP A 248 -14.90 26.01 -8.18
CA ASP A 248 -16.04 26.49 -7.42
C ASP A 248 -15.87 27.95 -6.96
N ASN A 249 -14.70 28.31 -6.41
CA ASN A 249 -14.50 29.58 -5.73
C ASN A 249 -14.01 30.70 -6.66
N ILE A 250 -13.35 30.39 -7.77
CA ILE A 250 -12.75 31.39 -8.66
C ILE A 250 -13.49 31.47 -9.99
N TRP A 251 -13.85 30.36 -10.59
CA TRP A 251 -14.47 30.36 -11.91
C TRP A 251 -15.97 30.17 -11.92
N HIS A 252 -16.57 29.76 -10.80
CA HIS A 252 -18.03 29.46 -10.69
C HIS A 252 -18.52 28.55 -11.83
N VAL A 253 -17.67 27.64 -12.29
CA VAL A 253 -18.01 26.70 -13.35
C VAL A 253 -18.67 25.49 -12.73
N PRO A 254 -19.92 25.16 -13.06
CA PRO A 254 -20.56 23.93 -12.59
C PRO A 254 -19.72 22.73 -13.05
N HIS A 255 -19.46 21.82 -12.16
CA HIS A 255 -18.84 20.53 -12.51
C HIS A 255 -19.71 19.85 -13.57
N ARG A 256 -19.19 19.67 -14.78
CA ARG A 256 -19.82 18.89 -15.85
C ARG A 256 -19.29 17.48 -15.82
#